data_713dc7bdbd7ccc0d64fe922a26baaf23
#
_entry.id   713dc7bdbd7ccc0d64fe922a26baaf23
#
_cell.length_a   1.000
_cell.length_b   1.000
_cell.length_c   1.000
_cell.angle_alpha   90.00
_cell.angle_beta   90.00
_cell.angle_gamma   90.00
#
_symmetry.space_group_name_H-M   'P 1'
#
loop_
_entity.id
_entity.type
_entity.pdbx_description
1 polymer ?
#
loop_
_entity_poly.entity_id
_entity_poly.type
_entity_poly.pdbx_seq_one_letter_code
_entity_poly.pdbx_strand_id
1 'polypeptide(L)'
;DNAWDTAAYMRLIEFLDGFGIPWAPVMGNHDGQGCISEFWVAYNLIQAENCLFQFGPEDMGYGNYIINITENGKFVHTLFMMDTHDHGRFVLEDGTIVEDYDHLWNNQQEWYKWAVNGIAEMAGRTVESTVIMHIPVREYIDAWESVCIEAEGYEFGIIDPKYSDIAAGRRFEYGGPSPINNGFFSLCKELGSTKTMLVGHDHVNDYYVVYEGITLSYAVKSGFGSYWQPDMIGGTTLTVNSAGNVDLEQHYYDLAENGWNLEP
;
A
#
# COMPACT_ATOMS: atom_id res chain seq x y z
N ASP A 1 -6.76 10.27 2.12
CA ASP A 1 -6.26 11.58 1.66
C ASP A 1 -7.32 12.66 1.77
N ASN A 2 -7.30 13.48 2.82
CA ASN A 2 -8.21 14.63 2.95
C ASN A 2 -7.56 15.77 3.78
N ALA A 3 -6.58 16.41 3.19
CA ALA A 3 -5.79 17.44 3.84
C ALA A 3 -6.48 18.83 3.98
N TRP A 4 -7.70 18.98 3.46
CA TRP A 4 -8.35 20.30 3.35
C TRP A 4 -9.34 20.62 4.46
N ASP A 5 -9.87 19.61 5.17
CA ASP A 5 -10.92 19.80 6.18
C ASP A 5 -10.70 18.90 7.41
N THR A 6 -10.24 19.50 8.50
CA THR A 6 -10.04 18.82 9.78
C THR A 6 -11.31 18.12 10.29
N ALA A 7 -12.49 18.74 10.06
CA ALA A 7 -13.76 18.16 10.49
C ALA A 7 -14.14 16.92 9.68
N ALA A 8 -13.81 16.89 8.38
CA ALA A 8 -14.02 15.71 7.55
C ALA A 8 -13.10 14.57 7.99
N TYR A 9 -11.84 14.88 8.29
CA TYR A 9 -10.89 13.89 8.79
C TYR A 9 -11.33 13.30 10.14
N MET A 10 -11.76 14.13 11.07
CA MET A 10 -12.28 13.67 12.36
C MET A 10 -13.53 12.78 12.18
N ARG A 11 -14.47 13.15 11.30
CA ARG A 11 -15.61 12.29 10.99
C ARG A 11 -15.22 10.93 10.41
N LEU A 12 -14.16 10.87 9.59
CA LEU A 12 -13.64 9.61 9.07
C LEU A 12 -13.09 8.74 10.21
N ILE A 13 -12.30 9.33 11.11
CA ILE A 13 -11.78 8.64 12.30
C ILE A 13 -12.93 8.10 13.15
N GLU A 14 -13.90 8.96 13.51
CA GLU A 14 -15.07 8.58 14.30
C GLU A 14 -15.90 7.46 13.62
N PHE A 15 -16.04 7.53 12.31
CA PHE A 15 -16.75 6.52 11.52
C PHE A 15 -16.06 5.16 11.56
N LEU A 16 -14.75 5.12 11.30
CA LEU A 16 -13.99 3.88 11.32
C LEU A 16 -13.91 3.29 12.73
N ASP A 17 -13.66 4.12 13.72
CA ASP A 17 -13.56 3.71 15.12
C ASP A 17 -14.89 3.21 15.68
N GLY A 18 -16.00 3.77 15.18
CA GLY A 18 -17.36 3.41 15.58
C GLY A 18 -17.78 1.97 15.23
N PHE A 19 -17.04 1.27 14.36
CA PHE A 19 -17.28 -0.15 14.11
C PHE A 19 -16.78 -1.05 15.26
N GLY A 20 -15.94 -0.55 16.16
CA GLY A 20 -15.35 -1.35 17.24
C GLY A 20 -14.44 -2.47 16.73
N ILE A 21 -13.92 -2.35 15.52
CA ILE A 21 -12.98 -3.29 14.89
C ILE A 21 -11.61 -2.61 14.83
N PRO A 22 -10.51 -3.31 15.17
CA PRO A 22 -9.18 -2.75 15.00
C PRO A 22 -8.93 -2.33 13.54
N TRP A 23 -8.42 -1.13 13.34
CA TRP A 23 -8.09 -0.60 12.03
C TRP A 23 -6.70 0.09 12.03
N ALA A 24 -6.05 0.11 10.88
CA ALA A 24 -4.64 0.47 10.77
C ALA A 24 -4.37 1.22 9.44
N PRO A 25 -4.34 2.54 9.45
CA PRO A 25 -4.05 3.33 8.24
C PRO A 25 -2.55 3.43 7.95
N VAL A 26 -2.21 3.64 6.68
CA VAL A 26 -0.94 4.22 6.23
C VAL A 26 -1.17 5.63 5.73
N MET A 27 -0.14 6.48 5.83
CA MET A 27 -0.19 7.82 5.25
C MET A 27 -0.10 7.77 3.73
N GLY A 28 -0.88 8.62 3.07
CA GLY A 28 -0.80 8.88 1.64
C GLY A 28 -0.19 10.25 1.35
N ASN A 29 0.22 10.47 0.11
CA ASN A 29 0.91 11.68 -0.33
C ASN A 29 0.08 12.97 -0.19
N HIS A 30 -1.22 12.87 0.10
CA HIS A 30 -2.09 14.03 0.33
C HIS A 30 -2.41 14.30 1.80
N ASP A 31 -1.99 13.45 2.74
CA ASP A 31 -2.35 13.58 4.15
C ASP A 31 -1.66 14.76 4.85
N GLY A 32 -0.49 15.20 4.34
CA GLY A 32 0.23 16.37 4.83
C GLY A 32 0.01 17.67 4.05
N GLN A 33 -0.88 17.67 3.05
CA GLN A 33 -1.10 18.82 2.18
C GLN A 33 -2.16 19.79 2.72
N GLY A 34 -2.13 21.03 2.20
CA GLY A 34 -3.12 22.05 2.54
C GLY A 34 -2.92 22.66 3.92
N CYS A 35 -3.96 22.64 4.76
CA CYS A 35 -3.94 23.24 6.09
C CYS A 35 -3.72 22.23 7.23
N ILE A 36 -3.59 20.95 6.91
CA ILE A 36 -3.40 19.85 7.86
C ILE A 36 -1.97 19.34 7.69
N SER A 37 -1.26 19.16 8.78
CA SER A 37 0.07 18.52 8.76
C SER A 37 -0.06 17.02 9.04
N GLU A 38 0.84 16.23 8.52
CA GLU A 38 0.94 14.79 8.83
C GLU A 38 1.03 14.54 10.35
N PHE A 39 1.75 15.40 11.08
CA PHE A 39 1.77 15.34 12.54
C PHE A 39 0.39 15.46 13.16
N TRP A 40 -0.44 16.40 12.68
CA TRP A 40 -1.81 16.56 13.17
C TRP A 40 -2.65 15.29 12.88
N VAL A 41 -2.52 14.73 11.69
CA VAL A 41 -3.17 13.48 11.29
C VAL A 41 -2.74 12.36 12.23
N ALA A 42 -1.44 12.11 12.34
CA ALA A 42 -0.85 11.07 13.18
C ALA A 42 -1.28 11.21 14.65
N TYR A 43 -1.29 12.45 15.18
CA TYR A 43 -1.72 12.74 16.55
C TYR A 43 -3.19 12.38 16.80
N ASN A 44 -4.08 12.63 15.86
CA ASN A 44 -5.49 12.28 16.00
C ASN A 44 -5.74 10.78 15.82
N LEU A 45 -5.02 10.11 14.93
CA LEU A 45 -5.11 8.66 14.73
C LEU A 45 -4.76 7.89 15.99
N ILE A 46 -3.70 8.27 16.71
CA ILE A 46 -3.32 7.58 17.96
C ILE A 46 -4.28 7.82 19.14
N GLN A 47 -5.24 8.75 19.01
CA GLN A 47 -6.26 8.99 20.04
C GLN A 47 -7.48 8.08 19.85
N ALA A 48 -7.69 7.48 18.68
CA ALA A 48 -8.82 6.62 18.38
C ALA A 48 -8.66 5.25 19.09
N GLU A 49 -9.73 4.77 19.72
CA GLU A 49 -9.66 3.61 20.63
C GLU A 49 -9.29 2.31 19.90
N ASN A 50 -9.79 2.13 18.67
CA ASN A 50 -9.57 0.91 17.88
C ASN A 50 -8.50 1.09 16.80
N CYS A 51 -7.88 2.27 16.69
CA CYS A 51 -6.83 2.54 15.72
C CYS A 51 -5.48 1.98 16.20
N LEU A 52 -4.86 1.17 15.36
CA LEU A 52 -3.56 0.56 15.67
C LEU A 52 -2.38 1.40 15.18
N PHE A 53 -2.63 2.59 14.65
CA PHE A 53 -1.61 3.50 14.16
C PHE A 53 -0.57 3.84 15.23
N GLN A 54 0.69 3.91 14.84
CA GLN A 54 1.79 4.37 15.68
C GLN A 54 2.66 5.35 14.90
N PHE A 55 3.25 6.34 15.58
CA PHE A 55 4.14 7.30 14.96
C PHE A 55 5.31 6.66 14.21
N GLY A 56 5.82 5.56 14.75
CA GLY A 56 7.05 4.96 14.26
C GLY A 56 8.32 5.64 14.83
N PRO A 57 9.50 5.22 14.33
CA PRO A 57 10.77 5.85 14.72
C PRO A 57 10.87 7.30 14.28
N GLU A 58 11.66 8.11 15.00
CA GLU A 58 11.96 9.49 14.63
C GLU A 58 12.70 9.57 13.28
N ASP A 59 12.53 10.68 12.57
CA ASP A 59 13.20 10.99 11.29
C ASP A 59 12.88 10.01 10.13
N MET A 60 11.70 9.37 10.17
CA MET A 60 11.24 8.44 9.12
C MET A 60 9.84 8.77 8.59
N GLY A 61 9.33 9.98 8.80
CA GLY A 61 7.92 10.32 8.55
C GLY A 61 6.99 9.82 9.66
N TYR A 62 5.73 9.54 9.34
CA TYR A 62 4.71 9.15 10.30
C TYR A 62 4.00 7.87 9.88
N GLY A 63 3.96 6.89 10.76
CA GLY A 63 3.22 5.66 10.49
C GLY A 63 4.07 4.51 9.95
N ASN A 64 5.34 4.42 10.39
CA ASN A 64 6.15 3.24 10.20
C ASN A 64 5.99 2.32 11.42
N TYR A 65 5.13 1.31 11.33
CA TYR A 65 4.82 0.44 12.45
C TYR A 65 4.53 -1.01 12.02
N ILE A 66 4.43 -1.89 12.99
CA ILE A 66 4.33 -3.33 12.78
C ILE A 66 3.09 -3.87 13.49
N ILE A 67 2.33 -4.70 12.79
CA ILE A 67 1.24 -5.49 13.37
C ILE A 67 1.62 -6.97 13.23
N ASN A 68 1.80 -7.66 14.35
CA ASN A 68 2.08 -9.08 14.35
C ASN A 68 0.78 -9.88 14.53
N ILE A 69 0.49 -10.76 13.57
CA ILE A 69 -0.59 -11.74 13.67
C ILE A 69 -0.02 -12.96 14.37
N THR A 70 -0.65 -13.34 15.48
CA THR A 70 -0.19 -14.47 16.30
C THR A 70 -1.30 -15.48 16.53
N GLU A 71 -0.94 -16.76 16.58
CA GLU A 71 -1.82 -17.85 16.97
C GLU A 71 -1.17 -18.66 18.10
N ASN A 72 -1.89 -18.81 19.21
CA ASN A 72 -1.37 -19.51 20.42
C ASN A 72 0.00 -18.99 20.89
N GLY A 73 0.21 -17.66 20.81
CA GLY A 73 1.44 -16.99 21.21
C GLY A 73 2.63 -17.16 20.26
N LYS A 74 2.39 -17.68 19.05
CA LYS A 74 3.43 -17.82 18.01
C LYS A 74 3.14 -16.87 16.86
N PHE A 75 4.20 -16.26 16.31
CA PHE A 75 4.10 -15.45 15.09
C PHE A 75 3.58 -16.29 13.93
N VAL A 76 2.53 -15.81 13.27
CA VAL A 76 1.96 -16.39 12.06
C VAL A 76 2.35 -15.56 10.85
N HIS A 77 2.11 -14.24 10.92
CA HIS A 77 2.39 -13.30 9.85
C HIS A 77 2.68 -11.91 10.43
N THR A 78 3.35 -11.07 9.66
CA THR A 78 3.65 -9.68 10.06
C THR A 78 3.17 -8.71 9.00
N LEU A 79 2.46 -7.66 9.38
CA LEU A 79 2.14 -6.52 8.52
C LEU A 79 3.11 -5.38 8.84
N PHE A 80 3.85 -4.94 7.84
CA PHE A 80 4.68 -3.74 7.91
C PHE A 80 3.89 -2.59 7.29
N MET A 81 3.48 -1.64 8.11
CA MET A 81 2.82 -0.41 7.69
C MET A 81 3.93 0.63 7.48
N MET A 82 4.06 1.15 6.26
CA MET A 82 5.20 2.00 5.91
C MET A 82 4.75 3.30 5.23
N ASP A 83 5.28 4.41 5.71
CA ASP A 83 5.06 5.74 5.15
C ASP A 83 5.96 5.96 3.94
N THR A 84 5.39 6.20 2.79
CA THR A 84 6.10 6.51 1.53
C THR A 84 6.26 8.00 1.27
N HIS A 85 5.89 8.83 2.24
CA HIS A 85 5.94 10.28 2.18
C HIS A 85 5.06 10.90 1.08
N ASP A 86 5.29 12.19 0.78
CA ASP A 86 4.55 12.96 -0.22
C ASP A 86 5.39 13.16 -1.49
N HIS A 87 6.12 14.26 -1.58
CA HIS A 87 6.98 14.63 -2.71
C HIS A 87 8.38 14.96 -2.23
N GLY A 88 9.34 14.61 -3.06
CA GLY A 88 10.75 14.93 -2.86
C GLY A 88 11.33 15.70 -4.03
N ARG A 89 12.51 16.28 -3.80
CA ARG A 89 13.31 16.88 -4.85
C ARG A 89 14.56 16.06 -5.07
N PHE A 90 14.70 15.53 -6.28
CA PHE A 90 15.73 14.57 -6.61
C PHE A 90 16.66 15.08 -7.70
N VAL A 91 17.91 14.65 -7.63
CA VAL A 91 18.89 14.82 -8.71
C VAL A 91 19.08 13.47 -9.38
N LEU A 92 18.62 13.35 -10.63
CA LEU A 92 18.76 12.13 -11.41
C LEU A 92 20.22 11.90 -11.84
N GLU A 93 20.52 10.71 -12.34
CA GLU A 93 21.89 10.34 -12.76
C GLU A 93 22.48 11.26 -13.83
N ASP A 94 21.64 11.82 -14.71
CA ASP A 94 22.03 12.77 -15.74
C ASP A 94 22.20 14.21 -15.23
N GLY A 95 21.99 14.45 -13.92
CA GLY A 95 22.05 15.74 -13.28
C GLY A 95 20.77 16.57 -13.36
N THR A 96 19.71 16.03 -13.96
CA THR A 96 18.38 16.68 -14.00
C THR A 96 17.80 16.74 -12.59
N ILE A 97 17.22 17.88 -12.23
CA ILE A 97 16.50 18.05 -10.97
C ILE A 97 15.01 17.91 -11.26
N VAL A 98 14.36 17.00 -10.54
CA VAL A 98 12.91 16.75 -10.61
C VAL A 98 12.27 16.91 -9.23
N GLU A 99 11.03 17.35 -9.21
CA GLU A 99 10.14 17.26 -8.06
C GLU A 99 9.07 16.23 -8.39
N ASP A 100 8.98 15.18 -7.59
CA ASP A 100 8.14 14.03 -7.88
C ASP A 100 7.81 13.28 -6.60
N TYR A 101 7.02 12.22 -6.69
CA TYR A 101 6.67 11.37 -5.56
C TYR A 101 7.90 10.84 -4.84
N ASP A 102 7.83 10.84 -3.50
CA ASP A 102 8.92 10.34 -2.66
C ASP A 102 8.89 8.79 -2.59
N HIS A 103 9.74 8.22 -1.78
CA HIS A 103 9.99 6.79 -1.67
C HIS A 103 10.36 6.42 -0.24
N LEU A 104 10.42 5.13 0.08
CA LEU A 104 10.94 4.67 1.36
C LEU A 104 12.42 5.03 1.51
N TRP A 105 12.75 5.82 2.51
CA TRP A 105 14.11 6.29 2.74
C TRP A 105 15.03 5.18 3.24
N ASN A 106 16.34 5.39 3.13
CA ASN A 106 17.33 4.39 3.54
C ASN A 106 17.23 4.01 5.03
N ASN A 107 16.92 4.96 5.91
CA ASN A 107 16.72 4.69 7.34
C ASN A 107 15.48 3.83 7.61
N GLN A 108 14.40 3.99 6.82
CA GLN A 108 13.23 3.10 6.89
C GLN A 108 13.58 1.69 6.41
N GLN A 109 14.41 1.54 5.39
CA GLN A 109 14.90 0.23 4.93
C GLN A 109 15.76 -0.46 6.01
N GLU A 110 16.63 0.27 6.69
CA GLU A 110 17.41 -0.27 7.80
C GLU A 110 16.53 -0.66 8.99
N TRP A 111 15.49 0.13 9.30
CA TRP A 111 14.49 -0.21 10.30
C TRP A 111 13.71 -1.47 9.90
N TYR A 112 13.25 -1.58 8.66
CA TYR A 112 12.57 -2.77 8.15
C TYR A 112 13.46 -4.01 8.28
N LYS A 113 14.71 -3.92 7.85
CA LYS A 113 15.71 -5.01 7.97
C LYS A 113 15.93 -5.42 9.43
N TRP A 114 16.08 -4.43 10.31
CA TRP A 114 16.21 -4.68 11.75
C TRP A 114 14.98 -5.40 12.31
N ALA A 115 13.80 -4.96 11.93
CA ALA A 115 12.54 -5.54 12.41
C ALA A 115 12.32 -6.97 11.90
N VAL A 116 12.56 -7.23 10.61
CA VAL A 116 12.48 -8.58 10.02
C VAL A 116 13.42 -9.54 10.77
N ASN A 117 14.66 -9.14 10.98
CA ASN A 117 15.65 -9.98 11.67
C ASN A 117 15.28 -10.20 13.15
N GLY A 118 14.81 -9.16 13.85
CA GLY A 118 14.37 -9.27 15.24
C GLY A 118 13.16 -10.19 15.42
N ILE A 119 12.18 -10.11 14.52
CA ILE A 119 11.01 -11.01 14.52
C ILE A 119 11.46 -12.45 14.23
N ALA A 120 12.36 -12.64 13.26
CA ALA A 120 12.88 -13.97 12.93
C ALA A 120 13.66 -14.59 14.10
N GLU A 121 14.45 -13.80 14.83
CA GLU A 121 15.15 -14.24 16.04
C GLU A 121 14.15 -14.68 17.13
N MET A 122 13.13 -13.86 17.41
CA MET A 122 12.09 -14.18 18.40
C MET A 122 11.28 -15.41 18.01
N ALA A 123 10.99 -15.59 16.72
CA ALA A 123 10.20 -16.70 16.20
C ALA A 123 11.02 -17.99 16.01
N GLY A 124 12.35 -17.90 15.96
CA GLY A 124 13.24 -19.00 15.59
C GLY A 124 13.15 -19.40 14.12
N ARG A 125 12.55 -18.58 13.27
CA ARG A 125 12.38 -18.76 11.81
C ARG A 125 12.07 -17.44 11.13
N THR A 126 12.26 -17.34 9.83
CA THR A 126 11.70 -16.24 9.06
C THR A 126 10.17 -16.29 9.13
N VAL A 127 9.54 -15.19 9.53
CA VAL A 127 8.09 -15.03 9.55
C VAL A 127 7.69 -14.36 8.24
N GLU A 128 6.71 -14.91 7.55
CA GLU A 128 6.18 -14.28 6.33
C GLU A 128 5.50 -12.95 6.66
N SER A 129 5.60 -12.00 5.73
CA SER A 129 5.08 -10.66 5.93
C SER A 129 4.43 -10.07 4.68
N THR A 130 3.57 -9.10 4.93
CA THR A 130 3.03 -8.18 3.93
C THR A 130 3.52 -6.77 4.24
N VAL A 131 4.05 -6.08 3.25
CA VAL A 131 4.31 -4.63 3.31
C VAL A 131 3.06 -3.91 2.79
N ILE A 132 2.56 -2.95 3.56
CA ILE A 132 1.43 -2.10 3.21
C ILE A 132 1.94 -0.66 3.19
N MET A 133 1.81 0.00 2.05
CA MET A 133 2.28 1.36 1.84
C MET A 133 1.39 2.07 0.81
N HIS A 134 1.57 3.39 0.63
CA HIS A 134 0.73 4.16 -0.29
C HIS A 134 1.32 4.21 -1.70
N ILE A 135 2.49 4.83 -1.89
CA ILE A 135 3.14 4.97 -3.19
C ILE A 135 3.84 3.65 -3.56
N PRO A 136 3.60 3.11 -4.77
CA PRO A 136 4.21 1.86 -5.21
C PRO A 136 5.74 1.99 -5.41
N VAL A 137 6.45 0.89 -5.28
CA VAL A 137 7.84 0.79 -5.77
C VAL A 137 7.86 0.63 -7.29
N ARG A 138 8.98 0.97 -7.93
CA ARG A 138 9.15 0.91 -9.38
C ARG A 138 8.80 -0.45 -9.97
N GLU A 139 9.04 -1.51 -9.25
CA GLU A 139 8.82 -2.89 -9.67
C GLU A 139 7.36 -3.23 -9.96
N TYR A 140 6.39 -2.42 -9.55
CA TYR A 140 5.00 -2.57 -9.99
C TYR A 140 4.86 -2.35 -11.51
N ILE A 141 5.58 -1.39 -12.07
CA ILE A 141 5.60 -1.16 -13.53
C ILE A 141 6.29 -2.34 -14.23
N ASP A 142 7.48 -2.73 -13.74
CA ASP A 142 8.25 -3.82 -14.33
C ASP A 142 7.48 -5.15 -14.29
N ALA A 143 6.75 -5.39 -13.20
CA ALA A 143 5.89 -6.56 -13.04
C ALA A 143 4.76 -6.58 -14.08
N TRP A 144 4.04 -5.46 -14.24
CA TRP A 144 3.00 -5.36 -15.26
C TRP A 144 3.57 -5.59 -16.67
N GLU A 145 4.66 -4.91 -17.02
CA GLU A 145 5.30 -5.02 -18.32
C GLU A 145 5.78 -6.46 -18.64
N SER A 146 6.11 -7.25 -17.60
CA SER A 146 6.52 -8.64 -17.77
C SER A 146 5.39 -9.60 -18.16
N VAL A 147 4.13 -9.21 -17.93
CA VAL A 147 2.94 -10.08 -18.13
C VAL A 147 1.92 -9.49 -19.12
N CYS A 148 2.05 -8.23 -19.54
CA CYS A 148 1.08 -7.59 -20.41
C CYS A 148 1.36 -7.83 -21.90
N ILE A 149 0.30 -7.66 -22.70
CA ILE A 149 0.33 -7.57 -24.16
C ILE A 149 -0.46 -6.36 -24.62
N GLU A 150 -0.11 -5.84 -25.79
CA GLU A 150 -0.89 -4.77 -26.44
C GLU A 150 -2.32 -5.23 -26.73
N ALA A 151 -3.30 -4.35 -26.48
CA ALA A 151 -4.70 -4.60 -26.80
C ALA A 151 -5.38 -3.30 -27.25
N GLU A 152 -6.23 -3.39 -28.26
CA GLU A 152 -6.98 -2.23 -28.77
C GLU A 152 -7.90 -1.66 -27.69
N GLY A 153 -7.83 -0.35 -27.46
CA GLY A 153 -8.61 0.36 -26.44
C GLY A 153 -7.99 0.36 -25.04
N TYR A 154 -6.81 -0.23 -24.86
CA TYR A 154 -6.10 -0.28 -23.58
C TYR A 154 -4.70 0.34 -23.74
N GLU A 155 -4.52 1.56 -23.22
CA GLU A 155 -3.24 2.30 -23.32
C GLU A 155 -2.06 1.52 -22.72
N PHE A 156 -2.29 0.83 -21.62
CA PHE A 156 -1.25 0.05 -20.89
C PHE A 156 -1.31 -1.46 -21.18
N GLY A 157 -2.11 -1.87 -22.20
CA GLY A 157 -2.31 -3.28 -22.55
C GLY A 157 -3.22 -4.02 -21.56
N ILE A 158 -3.26 -5.33 -21.71
CA ILE A 158 -3.95 -6.27 -20.82
C ILE A 158 -3.01 -7.38 -20.42
N ILE A 159 -3.33 -8.09 -19.36
CA ILE A 159 -2.58 -9.30 -18.96
C ILE A 159 -2.72 -10.36 -20.06
N ASP A 160 -1.59 -10.89 -20.54
CA ASP A 160 -1.57 -12.03 -21.45
C ASP A 160 -2.20 -13.25 -20.75
N PRO A 161 -3.24 -13.88 -21.33
CA PRO A 161 -3.93 -15.01 -20.71
C PRO A 161 -3.04 -16.17 -20.26
N LYS A 162 -1.85 -16.30 -20.84
CA LYS A 162 -0.87 -17.32 -20.42
C LYS A 162 -0.33 -17.12 -19.00
N TYR A 163 -0.50 -15.92 -18.42
CA TYR A 163 -0.04 -15.55 -17.07
C TYR A 163 -1.20 -15.47 -16.06
N SER A 164 -2.41 -15.94 -16.40
CA SER A 164 -3.61 -15.88 -15.55
C SER A 164 -3.49 -16.62 -14.21
N ASP A 165 -2.48 -17.45 -14.04
CA ASP A 165 -2.14 -18.14 -12.80
C ASP A 165 -1.30 -17.30 -11.83
N ILE A 166 -0.65 -16.23 -12.32
CA ILE A 166 0.22 -15.37 -11.53
C ILE A 166 -0.16 -13.89 -11.59
N ALA A 167 -1.13 -13.51 -12.41
CA ALA A 167 -1.53 -12.11 -12.58
C ALA A 167 -3.01 -11.99 -12.91
N ALA A 168 -3.66 -10.96 -12.36
CA ALA A 168 -5.01 -10.57 -12.74
C ALA A 168 -5.21 -9.07 -12.48
N GLY A 169 -6.34 -8.52 -12.98
CA GLY A 169 -6.71 -7.11 -12.79
C GLY A 169 -6.41 -6.25 -14.01
N ARG A 170 -6.47 -4.93 -13.80
CA ARG A 170 -6.46 -3.92 -14.87
C ARG A 170 -5.50 -2.79 -14.53
N ARG A 171 -4.98 -2.14 -15.58
CA ARG A 171 -4.16 -0.95 -15.48
C ARG A 171 -4.68 0.11 -16.44
N PHE A 172 -5.16 1.22 -15.89
CA PHE A 172 -5.69 2.34 -16.67
C PHE A 172 -4.93 3.65 -16.46
N GLU A 173 -3.92 3.65 -15.61
CA GLU A 173 -3.00 4.79 -15.46
C GLU A 173 -1.55 4.34 -15.37
N TYR A 174 -0.63 5.28 -15.60
CA TYR A 174 0.79 4.97 -15.69
C TYR A 174 1.33 4.29 -14.43
N GLY A 175 0.76 4.61 -13.28
CA GLY A 175 1.35 4.30 -11.99
C GLY A 175 2.31 5.40 -11.55
N GLY A 176 2.30 5.72 -10.26
CA GLY A 176 3.04 6.83 -9.69
C GLY A 176 4.19 6.43 -8.75
N PRO A 177 5.12 5.52 -9.12
CA PRO A 177 6.29 5.29 -8.29
C PRO A 177 7.23 6.50 -8.31
N SER A 178 8.01 6.65 -7.27
CA SER A 178 9.12 7.60 -7.25
C SER A 178 10.05 7.41 -8.45
N PRO A 179 10.68 8.48 -8.97
CA PRO A 179 11.78 8.37 -9.93
C PRO A 179 13.02 7.70 -9.32
N ILE A 180 13.08 7.58 -8.00
CA ILE A 180 14.19 6.96 -7.28
C ILE A 180 13.83 5.52 -6.92
N ASN A 181 14.63 4.57 -7.42
CA ASN A 181 14.62 3.18 -6.95
C ASN A 181 15.87 2.95 -6.09
N ASN A 182 15.69 2.93 -4.77
CA ASN A 182 16.79 2.72 -3.83
C ASN A 182 16.91 1.25 -3.34
N GLY A 183 16.26 0.32 -4.03
CA GLY A 183 16.46 -1.12 -3.85
C GLY A 183 15.61 -1.77 -2.75
N PHE A 184 14.52 -1.15 -2.28
CA PHE A 184 13.66 -1.73 -1.25
C PHE A 184 13.09 -3.10 -1.63
N PHE A 185 12.62 -3.26 -2.87
CA PHE A 185 12.14 -4.55 -3.37
C PHE A 185 13.23 -5.64 -3.31
N SER A 186 14.46 -5.29 -3.73
CA SER A 186 15.61 -6.20 -3.66
C SER A 186 15.95 -6.59 -2.22
N LEU A 187 15.85 -5.65 -1.28
CA LEU A 187 16.03 -5.91 0.16
C LEU A 187 14.95 -6.89 0.68
N CYS A 188 13.70 -6.71 0.29
CA CYS A 188 12.62 -7.65 0.67
C CYS A 188 12.88 -9.06 0.16
N LYS A 189 13.37 -9.20 -1.07
CA LYS A 189 13.78 -10.49 -1.64
C LYS A 189 14.94 -11.12 -0.88
N GLU A 190 15.97 -10.33 -0.56
CA GLU A 190 17.15 -10.80 0.17
C GLU A 190 16.77 -11.36 1.56
N LEU A 191 15.91 -10.64 2.29
CA LEU A 191 15.46 -11.04 3.62
C LEU A 191 14.45 -12.19 3.60
N GLY A 192 13.72 -12.37 2.50
CA GLY A 192 12.81 -13.49 2.25
C GLY A 192 11.54 -13.51 3.12
N SER A 193 11.30 -12.48 3.93
CA SER A 193 10.13 -12.34 4.79
C SER A 193 8.91 -11.87 3.98
N THR A 194 9.02 -10.76 3.25
CA THR A 194 7.90 -10.20 2.48
C THR A 194 7.51 -11.10 1.31
N LYS A 195 6.24 -11.51 1.30
CA LYS A 195 5.61 -12.30 0.23
C LYS A 195 4.57 -11.51 -0.54
N THR A 196 4.09 -10.41 0.03
CA THR A 196 3.09 -9.53 -0.56
C THR A 196 3.44 -8.08 -0.29
N MET A 197 3.26 -7.23 -1.29
CA MET A 197 3.22 -5.77 -1.15
C MET A 197 1.85 -5.30 -1.60
N LEU A 198 1.17 -4.50 -0.77
CA LEU A 198 -0.13 -3.92 -1.05
C LEU A 198 0.00 -2.41 -1.06
N VAL A 199 -0.43 -1.78 -2.15
CA VAL A 199 -0.32 -0.32 -2.33
C VAL A 199 -1.65 0.31 -2.71
N GLY A 200 -1.75 1.61 -2.53
CA GLY A 200 -2.84 2.45 -3.02
C GLY A 200 -2.35 3.37 -4.15
N HIS A 201 -2.54 4.68 -3.97
CA HIS A 201 -2.04 5.76 -4.79
C HIS A 201 -2.73 5.90 -6.15
N ASP A 202 -2.64 4.89 -7.00
CA ASP A 202 -3.22 4.87 -8.32
C ASP A 202 -4.70 4.49 -8.24
N HIS A 203 -5.59 5.36 -8.74
CA HIS A 203 -7.03 5.26 -8.49
C HIS A 203 -7.75 4.29 -9.43
N VAL A 204 -7.13 4.00 -10.57
CA VAL A 204 -7.72 3.17 -11.63
C VAL A 204 -6.78 2.03 -12.05
N ASN A 205 -5.96 1.58 -11.10
CA ASN A 205 -5.19 0.34 -11.17
C ASN A 205 -5.69 -0.63 -10.10
N ASP A 206 -6.00 -1.85 -10.48
CA ASP A 206 -6.48 -2.89 -9.56
C ASP A 206 -5.74 -4.24 -9.76
N TYR A 207 -4.62 -4.24 -10.47
CA TYR A 207 -3.93 -5.48 -10.78
C TYR A 207 -3.08 -6.01 -9.63
N TYR A 208 -2.87 -7.33 -9.68
CA TYR A 208 -1.75 -7.96 -8.98
C TYR A 208 -0.90 -8.78 -9.96
N VAL A 209 0.38 -8.92 -9.63
CA VAL A 209 1.35 -9.77 -10.35
C VAL A 209 2.26 -10.45 -9.33
N VAL A 210 2.46 -11.76 -9.46
CA VAL A 210 3.53 -12.46 -8.74
C VAL A 210 4.83 -12.23 -9.50
N TYR A 211 5.62 -11.31 -8.99
CA TYR A 211 6.87 -10.87 -9.62
C TYR A 211 8.06 -11.27 -8.76
N GLU A 212 8.96 -12.06 -9.31
CA GLU A 212 10.18 -12.54 -8.65
C GLU A 212 9.94 -13.14 -7.24
N GLY A 213 8.78 -13.77 -7.03
CA GLY A 213 8.42 -14.46 -5.79
C GLY A 213 7.74 -13.59 -4.73
N ILE A 214 7.40 -12.33 -5.06
CA ILE A 214 6.59 -11.43 -4.24
C ILE A 214 5.33 -11.06 -5.04
N THR A 215 4.15 -11.14 -4.40
CA THR A 215 2.91 -10.63 -4.96
C THR A 215 2.87 -9.12 -4.82
N LEU A 216 2.89 -8.40 -5.92
CA LEU A 216 2.70 -6.95 -6.00
C LEU A 216 1.23 -6.69 -6.34
N SER A 217 0.48 -6.04 -5.45
CA SER A 217 -0.96 -5.83 -5.63
C SER A 217 -1.36 -4.40 -5.33
N TYR A 218 -2.21 -3.83 -6.17
CA TYR A 218 -2.98 -2.64 -5.82
C TYR A 218 -4.20 -3.03 -4.97
N ALA A 219 -4.46 -2.26 -3.93
CA ALA A 219 -5.73 -2.29 -3.24
C ALA A 219 -6.81 -1.60 -4.08
N VAL A 220 -7.98 -2.22 -4.17
CA VAL A 220 -9.12 -1.60 -4.87
C VAL A 220 -9.52 -0.30 -4.16
N LYS A 221 -9.68 0.78 -4.93
CA LYS A 221 -10.12 2.08 -4.43
C LYS A 221 -11.49 1.98 -3.78
N SER A 222 -11.63 2.48 -2.56
CA SER A 222 -12.89 2.39 -1.81
C SER A 222 -13.73 3.67 -1.82
N GLY A 223 -13.18 4.81 -2.22
CA GLY A 223 -13.84 6.11 -2.16
C GLY A 223 -14.06 6.76 -3.52
N PHE A 224 -14.99 7.73 -3.58
CA PHE A 224 -15.35 8.49 -4.78
C PHE A 224 -14.59 9.82 -4.90
N GLY A 225 -13.68 10.12 -3.99
CA GLY A 225 -12.86 11.33 -4.03
C GLY A 225 -11.89 11.30 -5.20
N SER A 226 -11.61 12.48 -5.80
CA SER A 226 -10.77 12.61 -6.99
C SER A 226 -11.36 11.84 -8.19
N TYR A 227 -10.56 11.28 -9.08
CA TYR A 227 -11.02 10.46 -10.20
C TYR A 227 -11.17 8.99 -9.82
N TRP A 228 -12.05 8.27 -10.50
CA TRP A 228 -12.37 6.86 -10.24
C TRP A 228 -13.07 6.22 -11.44
N GLN A 229 -13.19 4.90 -11.45
CA GLN A 229 -13.95 4.13 -12.45
C GLN A 229 -15.13 3.43 -11.78
N PRO A 230 -16.34 3.42 -12.37
CA PRO A 230 -17.54 2.84 -11.75
C PRO A 230 -17.43 1.37 -11.38
N ASP A 231 -16.69 0.60 -12.16
CA ASP A 231 -16.48 -0.83 -11.97
C ASP A 231 -15.16 -1.18 -11.26
N MET A 232 -14.50 -0.17 -10.65
CA MET A 232 -13.24 -0.31 -9.91
C MET A 232 -13.33 0.27 -8.50
N ILE A 233 -14.53 0.42 -7.95
CA ILE A 233 -14.75 0.85 -6.56
C ILE A 233 -15.09 -0.36 -5.71
N GLY A 234 -14.42 -0.51 -4.57
CA GLY A 234 -14.64 -1.66 -3.72
C GLY A 234 -13.67 -1.77 -2.55
N GLY A 235 -13.07 -2.91 -2.40
CA GLY A 235 -12.06 -3.20 -1.39
C GLY A 235 -11.29 -4.48 -1.70
N THR A 236 -10.19 -4.67 -1.02
CA THR A 236 -9.36 -5.89 -1.13
C THR A 236 -9.34 -6.59 0.22
N THR A 237 -9.70 -7.87 0.23
CA THR A 237 -9.55 -8.74 1.40
C THR A 237 -8.19 -9.40 1.36
N LEU A 238 -7.46 -9.31 2.48
CA LEU A 238 -6.21 -10.03 2.72
C LEU A 238 -6.46 -11.06 3.82
N THR A 239 -6.46 -12.32 3.47
CA THR A 239 -6.69 -13.43 4.42
C THR A 239 -5.36 -14.10 4.74
N VAL A 240 -5.04 -14.18 6.04
CA VAL A 240 -3.86 -14.90 6.53
C VAL A 240 -4.29 -16.22 7.14
N ASN A 241 -3.79 -17.35 6.63
CA ASN A 241 -4.05 -18.66 7.21
C ASN A 241 -3.05 -19.01 8.33
N SER A 242 -3.31 -20.09 9.09
CA SER A 242 -2.44 -20.50 10.21
C SER A 242 -1.01 -20.90 9.80
N ALA A 243 -0.74 -21.11 8.52
CA ALA A 243 0.61 -21.31 8.01
C ALA A 243 1.36 -20.00 7.72
N GLY A 244 0.64 -18.86 7.73
CA GLY A 244 1.16 -17.53 7.45
C GLY A 244 1.01 -17.11 5.99
N ASN A 245 0.48 -17.98 5.11
CA ASN A 245 0.27 -17.62 3.71
C ASN A 245 -0.88 -16.63 3.58
N VAL A 246 -0.75 -15.75 2.60
CA VAL A 246 -1.73 -14.71 2.27
C VAL A 246 -2.51 -15.10 1.04
N ASP A 247 -3.82 -14.90 1.09
CA ASP A 247 -4.72 -14.90 -0.05
C ASP A 247 -5.34 -13.50 -0.21
N LEU A 248 -5.35 -12.98 -1.45
CA LEU A 248 -5.88 -11.67 -1.80
C LEU A 248 -7.13 -11.85 -2.66
N GLU A 249 -8.22 -11.20 -2.28
CA GLU A 249 -9.46 -11.19 -3.05
C GLU A 249 -9.94 -9.76 -3.24
N GLN A 250 -10.16 -9.35 -4.48
CA GLN A 250 -10.68 -8.04 -4.83
C GLN A 250 -12.20 -8.09 -4.94
N HIS A 251 -12.86 -7.17 -4.26
CA HIS A 251 -14.32 -7.06 -4.23
C HIS A 251 -14.72 -5.72 -4.84
N TYR A 252 -15.68 -5.75 -5.74
CA TYR A 252 -16.19 -4.55 -6.40
C TYR A 252 -17.64 -4.31 -6.02
N TYR A 253 -18.00 -3.05 -5.79
CA TYR A 253 -19.38 -2.67 -5.51
C TYR A 253 -20.15 -2.51 -6.81
N ASP A 254 -21.30 -3.14 -6.91
CA ASP A 254 -22.28 -2.76 -7.91
C ASP A 254 -22.98 -1.47 -7.47
N LEU A 255 -22.55 -0.35 -8.06
CA LEU A 255 -23.08 0.98 -7.71
C LEU A 255 -24.56 1.10 -8.07
N ALA A 256 -25.01 0.46 -9.15
CA ALA A 256 -26.39 0.51 -9.61
C ALA A 256 -27.31 -0.30 -8.69
N GLU A 257 -26.90 -1.49 -8.25
CA GLU A 257 -27.67 -2.29 -7.27
C GLU A 257 -27.77 -1.59 -5.91
N ASN A 258 -26.76 -0.80 -5.52
CA ASN A 258 -26.77 -0.01 -4.29
C ASN A 258 -27.47 1.34 -4.42
N GLY A 259 -28.07 1.64 -5.57
CA GLY A 259 -28.84 2.85 -5.81
C GLY A 259 -27.97 4.12 -5.96
N TRP A 260 -26.69 3.97 -6.24
CA TRP A 260 -25.76 5.07 -6.42
C TRP A 260 -25.60 5.41 -7.89
N ASN A 261 -26.22 6.51 -8.30
CA ASN A 261 -26.09 7.08 -9.65
C ASN A 261 -25.00 8.17 -9.64
N LEU A 262 -23.79 7.78 -9.39
CA LEU A 262 -22.62 8.66 -9.40
C LEU A 262 -21.99 8.63 -10.80
N GLU A 263 -21.69 9.81 -11.33
CA GLU A 263 -20.85 9.96 -12.53
C GLU A 263 -19.39 10.17 -12.07
N PRO A 264 -18.42 9.54 -12.75
CA PRO A 264 -17.00 9.65 -12.40
C PRO A 264 -16.42 11.04 -12.64
#